data_64f914d038b7d150d555c74de9e338e7
#
_entry.id   64f914d038b7d150d555c74de9e338e7
#
_cell.length_a   1.000
_cell.length_b   1.000
_cell.length_c   1.000
_cell.angle_alpha   90.00
_cell.angle_beta   90.00
_cell.angle_gamma   90.00
#
_symmetry.space_group_name_H-M   'P 1'
#
loop_
_entity.id
_entity.type
_entity.pdbx_description
1 polymer ?
#
loop_
_entity_poly.entity_id
_entity_poly.type
_entity_poly.pdbx_seq_one_letter_code
_entity_poly.pdbx_strand_id
1 'polypeptide(L)'
;MPYPEIRPRRLRRNAAVRRLVAETRVAPSDLVLPMFVREGLTEPRPVASMPGVVQHSRESLRKAAVEAVQAGVGGIMLFGVPAERDATGSGGLDPDGILNVAIRDVVSEVGDATVVMSDLCLDEFTSHGHCGLLTPDGGVDNDATLAAYAEMAVAQAAAGVGVVGPSGMMDGQVGVVRRALDAAGHQDVAILAYAVKYASAFFGPFRDAVESCLDGDRRTYQQDPANLRESLREVALDVAEGADMVMVKPALPYLDVVAAVRAEVDVPVAAYQVSGEYAMVEAAAANGWIDRERVMLETLTSIRRAGAQIILTYWAVEAAGLLRDGR
;
A
#
# COMPACT_ATOMS: atom_id res chain seq x y z
N MET A 1 7.25 33.30 36.96
CA MET A 1 7.60 34.08 35.76
C MET A 1 6.43 34.98 35.44
N PRO A 2 6.63 36.28 35.16
CA PRO A 2 5.53 37.15 34.76
C PRO A 2 4.91 36.61 33.47
N TYR A 3 3.64 36.33 33.50
CA TYR A 3 2.84 35.89 32.37
C TYR A 3 2.34 37.12 31.60
N PRO A 4 2.42 37.14 30.27
CA PRO A 4 2.92 36.17 29.31
C PRO A 4 4.21 36.63 28.60
N GLU A 5 5.39 36.43 29.18
CA GLU A 5 6.68 36.71 28.54
C GLU A 5 6.97 35.73 27.39
N ILE A 6 6.62 34.45 27.59
CA ILE A 6 6.74 33.39 26.55
C ILE A 6 5.43 33.36 25.79
N ARG A 7 5.52 33.59 24.46
CA ARG A 7 4.35 33.65 23.56
C ARG A 7 4.53 32.75 22.33
N PRO A 8 4.20 31.46 22.42
CA PRO A 8 4.30 30.52 21.27
C PRO A 8 3.46 30.96 20.05
N ARG A 9 2.40 31.76 20.25
CA ARG A 9 1.56 32.31 19.18
C ARG A 9 2.34 33.18 18.18
N ARG A 10 3.55 33.68 18.53
CA ARG A 10 4.40 34.45 17.64
C ARG A 10 4.74 33.68 16.36
N LEU A 11 4.94 32.35 16.48
CA LEU A 11 5.26 31.46 15.35
C LEU A 11 4.03 31.07 14.51
N ARG A 12 2.81 31.45 14.92
CA ARG A 12 1.57 31.10 14.22
C ARG A 12 0.84 32.30 13.61
N ARG A 13 1.38 33.52 13.75
CA ARG A 13 0.69 34.78 13.49
C ARG A 13 0.23 34.98 12.05
N ASN A 14 0.95 34.45 11.07
CA ASN A 14 0.60 34.50 9.66
C ASN A 14 1.13 33.29 8.89
N ALA A 15 0.67 33.11 7.64
CA ALA A 15 0.99 31.96 6.82
C ALA A 15 2.50 31.86 6.51
N ALA A 16 3.19 32.98 6.26
CA ALA A 16 4.63 32.98 5.96
C ALA A 16 5.46 32.43 7.13
N VAL A 17 5.17 32.89 8.36
CA VAL A 17 5.85 32.36 9.56
C VAL A 17 5.52 30.89 9.77
N ARG A 18 4.24 30.47 9.62
CA ARG A 18 3.88 29.06 9.75
C ARG A 18 4.63 28.17 8.75
N ARG A 19 4.75 28.58 7.48
CA ARG A 19 5.53 27.83 6.47
C ARG A 19 7.04 27.78 6.79
N LEU A 20 7.59 28.88 7.34
CA LEU A 20 9.02 28.95 7.68
C LEU A 20 9.39 27.95 8.78
N VAL A 21 8.52 27.79 9.78
CA VAL A 21 8.78 26.94 10.96
C VAL A 21 8.18 25.53 10.87
N ALA A 22 7.61 25.17 9.71
CA ALA A 22 7.03 23.85 9.52
C ALA A 22 8.14 22.79 9.51
N GLU A 23 8.08 21.84 10.45
CA GLU A 23 9.06 20.75 10.61
C GLU A 23 8.78 19.60 9.65
N THR A 24 7.50 19.35 9.35
CA THR A 24 7.06 18.26 8.49
C THR A 24 6.54 18.80 7.17
N ARG A 25 6.97 18.19 6.07
CA ARG A 25 6.50 18.48 4.72
C ARG A 25 6.22 17.18 4.00
N VAL A 26 5.16 17.15 3.23
CA VAL A 26 4.82 16.08 2.29
C VAL A 26 5.14 16.58 0.89
N ALA A 27 5.82 15.77 0.09
CA ALA A 27 6.06 16.04 -1.32
C ALA A 27 5.26 15.04 -2.19
N PRO A 28 4.93 15.39 -3.44
CA PRO A 28 4.32 14.43 -4.38
C PRO A 28 5.11 13.13 -4.51
N SER A 29 6.44 13.20 -4.48
CA SER A 29 7.34 12.04 -4.53
C SER A 29 7.27 11.11 -3.31
N ASP A 30 6.67 11.55 -2.20
CA ASP A 30 6.47 10.71 -1.02
C ASP A 30 5.21 9.82 -1.15
N LEU A 31 4.38 10.08 -2.18
CA LEU A 31 3.08 9.43 -2.36
C LEU A 31 3.17 8.27 -3.34
N VAL A 32 2.45 7.19 -3.04
CA VAL A 32 2.28 6.03 -3.91
C VAL A 32 0.78 5.84 -4.18
N LEU A 33 0.41 5.70 -5.46
CA LEU A 33 -0.96 5.50 -5.90
C LEU A 33 -1.30 4.01 -5.99
N PRO A 34 -2.21 3.47 -5.16
CA PRO A 34 -2.77 2.13 -5.37
C PRO A 34 -3.73 2.12 -6.56
N MET A 35 -3.58 1.16 -7.47
CA MET A 35 -4.42 1.02 -8.66
C MET A 35 -4.88 -0.42 -8.83
N PHE A 36 -6.15 -0.60 -9.18
CA PHE A 36 -6.76 -1.91 -9.44
C PHE A 36 -6.91 -2.12 -10.94
N VAL A 37 -6.46 -3.25 -11.47
CA VAL A 37 -6.69 -3.66 -12.84
C VAL A 37 -7.58 -4.90 -12.88
N ARG A 38 -8.70 -4.84 -13.59
CA ARG A 38 -9.66 -5.95 -13.69
C ARG A 38 -9.58 -6.61 -15.06
N GLU A 39 -9.37 -7.91 -15.06
CA GLU A 39 -9.35 -8.71 -16.29
C GLU A 39 -10.69 -8.63 -17.03
N GLY A 40 -10.62 -8.55 -18.37
CA GLY A 40 -11.79 -8.51 -19.23
C GLY A 40 -12.54 -7.18 -19.32
N LEU A 41 -12.15 -6.14 -18.56
CA LEU A 41 -12.73 -4.81 -18.71
C LEU A 41 -12.22 -4.11 -19.97
N THR A 42 -13.12 -3.46 -20.69
CA THR A 42 -12.83 -2.52 -21.79
C THR A 42 -12.85 -1.07 -21.35
N GLU A 43 -13.64 -0.75 -20.32
CA GLU A 43 -13.77 0.57 -19.72
C GLU A 43 -13.59 0.50 -18.20
N PRO A 44 -13.15 1.58 -17.53
CA PRO A 44 -12.99 1.59 -16.07
C PRO A 44 -14.34 1.45 -15.36
N ARG A 45 -14.38 0.66 -14.29
CA ARG A 45 -15.58 0.42 -13.47
C ARG A 45 -15.41 1.07 -12.09
N PRO A 46 -16.31 1.99 -11.69
CA PRO A 46 -16.27 2.61 -10.37
C PRO A 46 -16.40 1.60 -9.23
N VAL A 47 -15.63 1.81 -8.15
CA VAL A 47 -15.76 1.08 -6.87
C VAL A 47 -16.75 1.83 -5.99
N ALA A 48 -17.93 1.26 -5.74
CA ALA A 48 -19.05 1.97 -5.09
C ALA A 48 -18.71 2.48 -3.68
N SER A 49 -17.93 1.73 -2.91
CA SER A 49 -17.50 2.09 -1.55
C SER A 49 -16.29 3.03 -1.49
N MET A 50 -15.72 3.39 -2.66
CA MET A 50 -14.55 4.27 -2.76
C MET A 50 -14.77 5.34 -3.84
N PRO A 51 -15.49 6.44 -3.56
CA PRO A 51 -15.77 7.49 -4.54
C PRO A 51 -14.51 7.99 -5.24
N GLY A 52 -14.50 7.99 -6.59
CA GLY A 52 -13.35 8.41 -7.40
C GLY A 52 -12.34 7.30 -7.70
N VAL A 53 -12.38 6.16 -7.01
CA VAL A 53 -11.54 4.99 -7.30
C VAL A 53 -12.25 4.05 -8.27
N VAL A 54 -11.49 3.48 -9.20
CA VAL A 54 -12.02 2.57 -10.23
C VAL A 54 -11.19 1.30 -10.32
N GLN A 55 -11.81 0.23 -10.79
CA GLN A 55 -11.10 -0.89 -11.41
C GLN A 55 -10.82 -0.51 -12.86
N HIS A 56 -9.57 -0.50 -13.24
CA HIS A 56 -9.13 -0.13 -14.57
C HIS A 56 -9.24 -1.28 -15.57
N SER A 57 -9.55 -0.94 -16.83
CA SER A 57 -9.13 -1.76 -17.97
C SER A 57 -7.62 -1.56 -18.18
N ARG A 58 -6.97 -2.43 -18.97
CA ARG A 58 -5.54 -2.27 -19.30
C ARG A 58 -5.25 -0.91 -19.95
N GLU A 59 -6.14 -0.43 -20.84
CA GLU A 59 -5.96 0.86 -21.51
C GLU A 59 -6.11 2.03 -20.55
N SER A 60 -7.15 2.04 -19.70
CA SER A 60 -7.34 3.11 -18.72
C SER A 60 -6.28 3.11 -17.63
N LEU A 61 -5.71 1.93 -17.28
CA LEU A 61 -4.59 1.81 -16.35
C LEU A 61 -3.35 2.55 -16.86
N ARG A 62 -2.96 2.33 -18.13
CA ARG A 62 -1.83 3.02 -18.74
C ARG A 62 -2.00 4.55 -18.71
N LYS A 63 -3.19 5.03 -19.08
CA LYS A 63 -3.51 6.46 -19.04
C LYS A 63 -3.37 7.04 -17.62
N ALA A 64 -3.96 6.36 -16.64
CA ALA A 64 -3.89 6.80 -15.25
C ALA A 64 -2.46 6.72 -14.67
N ALA A 65 -1.63 5.78 -15.12
CA ALA A 65 -0.21 5.72 -14.75
C ALA A 65 0.56 6.95 -15.28
N VAL A 66 0.30 7.37 -16.52
CA VAL A 66 0.89 8.60 -17.10
C VAL A 66 0.44 9.84 -16.31
N GLU A 67 -0.84 9.93 -15.94
CA GLU A 67 -1.37 11.02 -15.11
C GLU A 67 -0.67 11.07 -13.73
N ALA A 68 -0.43 9.92 -13.10
CA ALA A 68 0.30 9.83 -11.84
C ALA A 68 1.76 10.35 -11.98
N VAL A 69 2.45 9.97 -13.06
CA VAL A 69 3.79 10.49 -13.39
C VAL A 69 3.77 12.02 -13.59
N GLN A 70 2.81 12.53 -14.36
CA GLN A 70 2.67 13.99 -14.61
C GLN A 70 2.34 14.76 -13.31
N ALA A 71 1.64 14.13 -12.38
CA ALA A 71 1.41 14.68 -11.04
C ALA A 71 2.65 14.65 -10.15
N GLY A 72 3.70 13.92 -10.52
CA GLY A 72 4.94 13.79 -9.74
C GLY A 72 4.83 12.79 -8.59
N VAL A 73 3.89 11.84 -8.67
CA VAL A 73 3.71 10.75 -7.69
C VAL A 73 4.94 9.83 -7.74
N GLY A 74 5.48 9.47 -6.56
CA GLY A 74 6.73 8.72 -6.44
C GLY A 74 6.63 7.25 -6.81
N GLY A 75 5.43 6.66 -6.74
CA GLY A 75 5.23 5.25 -7.09
C GLY A 75 3.77 4.89 -7.39
N ILE A 76 3.60 3.75 -8.03
CA ILE A 76 2.29 3.14 -8.32
C ILE A 76 2.31 1.72 -7.74
N MET A 77 1.30 1.35 -6.94
CA MET A 77 1.12 0.00 -6.41
C MET A 77 -0.03 -0.69 -7.15
N LEU A 78 0.26 -1.78 -7.87
CA LEU A 78 -0.70 -2.50 -8.70
C LEU A 78 -1.33 -3.67 -7.95
N PHE A 79 -2.66 -3.80 -8.09
CA PHE A 79 -3.48 -4.92 -7.63
C PHE A 79 -4.22 -5.54 -8.81
N GLY A 80 -4.07 -6.85 -9.00
CA GLY A 80 -4.73 -7.58 -10.08
C GLY A 80 -6.07 -8.17 -9.62
N VAL A 81 -7.12 -8.01 -10.41
CA VAL A 81 -8.43 -8.63 -10.18
C VAL A 81 -8.71 -9.60 -11.32
N PRO A 82 -8.49 -10.91 -11.15
CA PRO A 82 -8.66 -11.90 -12.21
C PRO A 82 -10.15 -12.15 -12.51
N ALA A 83 -10.43 -12.67 -13.71
CA ALA A 83 -11.76 -13.10 -14.10
C ALA A 83 -12.19 -14.39 -13.37
N GLU A 84 -11.24 -15.30 -13.20
CA GLU A 84 -11.44 -16.59 -12.56
C GLU A 84 -10.46 -16.75 -11.38
N ARG A 85 -10.87 -17.51 -10.39
CA ARG A 85 -10.09 -17.83 -9.20
C ARG A 85 -10.13 -19.32 -8.92
N ASP A 86 -9.05 -19.85 -8.37
CA ASP A 86 -8.97 -21.23 -7.94
C ASP A 86 -8.48 -21.37 -6.48
N ALA A 87 -8.41 -22.58 -5.97
CA ALA A 87 -8.04 -22.83 -4.58
C ALA A 87 -6.54 -22.52 -4.30
N THR A 88 -5.72 -22.43 -5.33
CA THR A 88 -4.26 -22.22 -5.21
C THR A 88 -3.82 -20.82 -5.60
N GLY A 89 -4.74 -20.00 -6.14
CA GLY A 89 -4.40 -18.66 -6.62
C GLY A 89 -3.48 -18.67 -7.84
N SER A 90 -3.59 -19.70 -8.72
CA SER A 90 -2.68 -19.91 -9.84
C SER A 90 -2.59 -18.74 -10.80
N GLY A 91 -3.66 -17.94 -10.95
CA GLY A 91 -3.67 -16.73 -11.76
C GLY A 91 -2.70 -15.64 -11.30
N GLY A 92 -2.27 -15.66 -10.02
CA GLY A 92 -1.24 -14.77 -9.51
C GLY A 92 0.18 -15.19 -9.92
N LEU A 93 0.38 -16.48 -10.13
CA LEU A 93 1.66 -17.09 -10.53
C LEU A 93 1.84 -17.10 -12.05
N ASP A 94 0.73 -17.02 -12.80
CA ASP A 94 0.75 -17.07 -14.26
C ASP A 94 1.46 -15.84 -14.85
N PRO A 95 2.54 -16.02 -15.63
CA PRO A 95 3.20 -14.92 -16.34
C PRO A 95 2.26 -14.09 -17.23
N ASP A 96 1.19 -14.69 -17.73
CA ASP A 96 0.17 -14.02 -18.55
C ASP A 96 -1.09 -13.64 -17.75
N GLY A 97 -1.09 -13.85 -16.44
CA GLY A 97 -2.11 -13.37 -15.51
C GLY A 97 -2.24 -11.86 -15.49
N ILE A 98 -3.42 -11.35 -15.15
CA ILE A 98 -3.77 -9.93 -15.29
C ILE A 98 -2.79 -9.00 -14.58
N LEU A 99 -2.26 -9.35 -13.40
CA LEU A 99 -1.31 -8.50 -12.68
C LEU A 99 0.02 -8.41 -13.43
N ASN A 100 0.57 -9.55 -13.90
CA ASN A 100 1.83 -9.59 -14.64
C ASN A 100 1.72 -8.89 -16.00
N VAL A 101 0.58 -9.01 -16.68
CA VAL A 101 0.29 -8.25 -17.90
C VAL A 101 0.23 -6.75 -17.60
N ALA A 102 -0.42 -6.34 -16.51
CA ALA A 102 -0.53 -4.93 -16.11
C ALA A 102 0.82 -4.33 -15.73
N ILE A 103 1.68 -5.09 -15.04
CA ILE A 103 3.06 -4.66 -14.74
C ILE A 103 3.80 -4.34 -16.04
N ARG A 104 3.78 -5.25 -17.02
CA ARG A 104 4.41 -5.03 -18.34
C ARG A 104 3.84 -3.79 -19.04
N ASP A 105 2.52 -3.64 -19.03
CA ASP A 105 1.84 -2.49 -19.65
C ASP A 105 2.28 -1.16 -19.03
N VAL A 106 2.28 -1.08 -17.69
CA VAL A 106 2.64 0.15 -16.96
C VAL A 106 4.13 0.44 -17.09
N VAL A 107 5.01 -0.55 -16.92
CA VAL A 107 6.46 -0.39 -17.07
C VAL A 107 6.82 0.10 -18.48
N SER A 108 6.18 -0.47 -19.51
CA SER A 108 6.38 -0.03 -20.90
C SER A 108 5.93 1.40 -21.14
N GLU A 109 4.91 1.88 -20.42
CA GLU A 109 4.34 3.21 -20.59
C GLU A 109 5.11 4.30 -19.84
N VAL A 110 5.53 4.01 -18.60
CA VAL A 110 6.12 5.04 -17.72
C VAL A 110 7.65 4.95 -17.59
N GLY A 111 8.26 3.82 -17.97
CA GLY A 111 9.71 3.61 -17.81
C GLY A 111 10.18 3.90 -16.38
N ASP A 112 11.29 4.63 -16.26
CA ASP A 112 11.91 5.01 -14.98
C ASP A 112 11.34 6.33 -14.39
N ALA A 113 10.24 6.86 -14.93
CA ALA A 113 9.68 8.13 -14.47
C ALA A 113 8.98 8.03 -13.10
N THR A 114 8.61 6.83 -12.68
CA THR A 114 8.05 6.52 -11.35
C THR A 114 8.34 5.06 -10.99
N VAL A 115 8.23 4.71 -9.70
CA VAL A 115 8.46 3.32 -9.27
C VAL A 115 7.20 2.50 -9.48
N VAL A 116 7.27 1.46 -10.30
CA VAL A 116 6.19 0.47 -10.44
C VAL A 116 6.37 -0.60 -9.38
N MET A 117 5.36 -0.73 -8.52
CA MET A 117 5.28 -1.71 -7.44
C MET A 117 4.10 -2.65 -7.69
N SER A 118 4.15 -3.87 -7.19
CA SER A 118 3.02 -4.79 -7.20
C SER A 118 2.74 -5.38 -5.83
N ASP A 119 1.48 -5.58 -5.50
CA ASP A 119 1.10 -6.40 -4.36
C ASP A 119 1.49 -7.86 -4.63
N LEU A 120 2.12 -8.49 -3.65
CA LEU A 120 2.50 -9.90 -3.71
C LEU A 120 1.67 -10.65 -2.68
N CYS A 121 0.47 -11.02 -3.08
CA CYS A 121 -0.51 -11.74 -2.26
C CYS A 121 -1.39 -12.63 -3.13
N LEU A 122 -1.92 -13.69 -2.53
CA LEU A 122 -2.79 -14.65 -3.22
C LEU A 122 -4.29 -14.33 -3.06
N ASP A 123 -4.69 -13.41 -2.18
CA ASP A 123 -6.09 -13.22 -1.81
C ASP A 123 -6.99 -12.68 -2.93
N GLU A 124 -6.44 -12.00 -3.92
CA GLU A 124 -7.16 -11.60 -5.13
C GLU A 124 -7.40 -12.79 -6.07
N PHE A 125 -6.55 -13.82 -6.01
CA PHE A 125 -6.51 -14.93 -6.94
C PHE A 125 -7.10 -16.23 -6.38
N THR A 126 -7.23 -16.34 -5.06
CA THR A 126 -7.82 -17.54 -4.40
C THR A 126 -9.35 -17.49 -4.39
N SER A 127 -10.00 -18.63 -4.64
CA SER A 127 -11.46 -18.76 -4.59
C SER A 127 -12.05 -18.61 -3.19
N HIS A 128 -11.23 -18.76 -2.15
CA HIS A 128 -11.63 -18.58 -0.73
C HIS A 128 -11.21 -17.23 -0.15
N GLY A 129 -10.44 -16.41 -0.89
CA GLY A 129 -10.05 -15.05 -0.49
C GLY A 129 -9.04 -14.96 0.66
N HIS A 130 -8.41 -16.04 1.11
CA HIS A 130 -7.28 -15.99 2.03
C HIS A 130 -5.97 -15.69 1.31
N CYS A 131 -5.01 -15.12 2.05
CA CYS A 131 -3.70 -14.74 1.52
C CYS A 131 -2.74 -15.94 1.34
N GLY A 132 -3.17 -17.16 1.62
CA GLY A 132 -2.36 -18.36 1.50
C GLY A 132 -3.18 -19.59 1.15
N LEU A 133 -2.49 -20.68 0.89
CA LEU A 133 -3.08 -21.99 0.64
C LEU A 133 -3.76 -22.50 1.91
N LEU A 134 -4.84 -23.27 1.76
CA LEU A 134 -5.56 -23.82 2.91
C LEU A 134 -5.17 -25.27 3.18
N THR A 135 -5.06 -25.59 4.46
CA THR A 135 -5.02 -26.98 4.94
C THR A 135 -6.40 -27.66 4.80
N PRO A 136 -6.49 -28.98 4.85
CA PRO A 136 -7.78 -29.69 4.75
C PRO A 136 -8.83 -29.29 5.80
N ASP A 137 -8.42 -28.77 6.94
CA ASP A 137 -9.27 -28.27 8.02
C ASP A 137 -9.61 -26.78 7.90
N GLY A 138 -9.15 -26.11 6.81
CA GLY A 138 -9.50 -24.73 6.46
C GLY A 138 -8.57 -23.66 7.07
N GLY A 139 -7.52 -24.05 7.79
CA GLY A 139 -6.47 -23.13 8.24
C GLY A 139 -5.56 -22.72 7.09
N VAL A 140 -4.83 -21.61 7.23
CA VAL A 140 -3.79 -21.23 6.26
C VAL A 140 -2.53 -22.04 6.50
N ASP A 141 -2.05 -22.73 5.47
CA ASP A 141 -0.78 -23.46 5.47
C ASP A 141 0.36 -22.49 5.13
N ASN A 142 1.08 -22.04 6.17
CA ASN A 142 2.18 -21.10 6.04
C ASN A 142 3.26 -21.61 5.08
N ASP A 143 3.75 -22.82 5.31
CA ASP A 143 4.94 -23.34 4.60
C ASP A 143 4.63 -23.70 3.14
N ALA A 144 3.46 -24.26 2.87
CA ALA A 144 3.03 -24.48 1.49
C ALA A 144 2.81 -23.15 0.73
N THR A 145 2.34 -22.13 1.43
CA THR A 145 2.13 -20.79 0.84
C THR A 145 3.45 -20.12 0.43
N LEU A 146 4.53 -20.31 1.18
CA LEU A 146 5.82 -19.71 0.87
C LEU A 146 6.35 -20.07 -0.53
N ALA A 147 6.11 -21.30 -0.99
CA ALA A 147 6.51 -21.73 -2.34
C ALA A 147 5.75 -20.93 -3.43
N ALA A 148 4.44 -20.73 -3.26
CA ALA A 148 3.63 -19.93 -4.18
C ALA A 148 4.09 -18.47 -4.21
N TYR A 149 4.44 -17.89 -3.06
CA TYR A 149 4.99 -16.52 -3.00
C TYR A 149 6.32 -16.38 -3.72
N ALA A 150 7.20 -17.39 -3.63
CA ALA A 150 8.46 -17.41 -4.36
C ALA A 150 8.23 -17.39 -5.88
N GLU A 151 7.33 -18.22 -6.39
CA GLU A 151 6.98 -18.29 -7.82
C GLU A 151 6.33 -16.98 -8.30
N MET A 152 5.38 -16.44 -7.54
CA MET A 152 4.70 -15.18 -7.84
C MET A 152 5.70 -14.01 -7.92
N ALA A 153 6.63 -13.92 -6.96
CA ALA A 153 7.66 -12.87 -6.95
C ALA A 153 8.53 -12.91 -8.20
N VAL A 154 8.97 -14.11 -8.64
CA VAL A 154 9.76 -14.28 -9.86
C VAL A 154 8.96 -13.90 -11.11
N ALA A 155 7.66 -14.26 -11.16
CA ALA A 155 6.80 -13.88 -12.28
C ALA A 155 6.60 -12.37 -12.39
N GLN A 156 6.38 -11.69 -11.25
CA GLN A 156 6.26 -10.22 -11.18
C GLN A 156 7.60 -9.53 -11.57
N ALA A 157 8.73 -10.03 -11.09
CA ALA A 157 10.05 -9.51 -11.43
C ALA A 157 10.35 -9.69 -12.95
N ALA A 158 10.02 -10.83 -13.53
CA ALA A 158 10.15 -11.08 -14.96
C ALA A 158 9.23 -10.17 -15.80
N ALA A 159 8.10 -9.72 -15.23
CA ALA A 159 7.24 -8.72 -15.86
C ALA A 159 7.80 -7.29 -15.79
N GLY A 160 8.88 -7.05 -15.03
CA GLY A 160 9.61 -5.78 -14.97
C GLY A 160 9.26 -4.89 -13.77
N VAL A 161 8.63 -5.42 -12.72
CA VAL A 161 8.36 -4.64 -11.51
C VAL A 161 9.66 -4.21 -10.82
N GLY A 162 9.69 -2.98 -10.30
CA GLY A 162 10.84 -2.47 -9.53
C GLY A 162 10.80 -2.82 -8.04
N VAL A 163 9.60 -3.01 -7.49
CA VAL A 163 9.38 -3.33 -6.07
C VAL A 163 8.25 -4.33 -5.92
N VAL A 164 8.48 -5.43 -5.22
CA VAL A 164 7.43 -6.35 -4.80
C VAL A 164 6.99 -6.07 -3.36
N GLY A 165 5.68 -6.13 -3.11
CA GLY A 165 5.09 -5.85 -1.81
C GLY A 165 4.48 -7.10 -1.15
N PRO A 166 5.26 -7.98 -0.50
CA PRO A 166 4.71 -9.16 0.16
C PRO A 166 3.75 -8.75 1.27
N SER A 167 2.46 -9.05 1.09
CA SER A 167 1.39 -8.59 1.97
C SER A 167 0.60 -9.73 2.65
N GLY A 168 1.06 -10.96 2.52
CA GLY A 168 0.39 -12.15 3.04
C GLY A 168 0.54 -12.37 4.54
N MET A 169 1.55 -11.79 5.17
CA MET A 169 1.88 -11.99 6.59
C MET A 169 2.21 -13.46 6.95
N MET A 170 2.86 -14.18 6.04
CA MET A 170 3.35 -15.52 6.33
C MET A 170 4.73 -15.43 6.99
N ASP A 171 4.96 -16.26 8.01
CA ASP A 171 6.27 -16.36 8.66
C ASP A 171 7.35 -16.78 7.66
N GLY A 172 8.46 -16.03 7.58
CA GLY A 172 9.55 -16.30 6.64
C GLY A 172 9.30 -15.86 5.20
N GLN A 173 8.23 -15.16 4.93
CA GLN A 173 7.80 -14.74 3.59
C GLN A 173 8.84 -13.88 2.89
N VAL A 174 9.39 -12.87 3.56
CA VAL A 174 10.39 -11.96 2.99
C VAL A 174 11.66 -12.71 2.59
N GLY A 175 12.14 -13.59 3.47
CA GLY A 175 13.35 -14.36 3.22
C GLY A 175 13.22 -15.34 2.05
N VAL A 176 12.06 -15.96 1.88
CA VAL A 176 11.79 -16.85 0.73
C VAL A 176 11.73 -16.05 -0.56
N VAL A 177 11.02 -14.92 -0.57
CA VAL A 177 10.91 -14.01 -1.73
C VAL A 177 12.28 -13.48 -2.14
N ARG A 178 13.10 -13.00 -1.20
CA ARG A 178 14.45 -12.48 -1.50
C ARG A 178 15.34 -13.56 -2.14
N ARG A 179 15.37 -14.73 -1.55
CA ARG A 179 16.16 -15.86 -2.11
C ARG A 179 15.69 -16.27 -3.52
N ALA A 180 14.39 -16.28 -3.75
CA ALA A 180 13.84 -16.66 -5.07
C ALA A 180 14.19 -15.62 -6.13
N LEU A 181 14.05 -14.33 -5.84
CA LEU A 181 14.43 -13.23 -6.72
C LEU A 181 15.93 -13.28 -7.06
N ASP A 182 16.79 -13.45 -6.06
CA ASP A 182 18.24 -13.53 -6.26
C ASP A 182 18.65 -14.73 -7.10
N ALA A 183 18.06 -15.90 -6.83
CA ALA A 183 18.34 -17.13 -7.59
C ALA A 183 17.88 -17.04 -9.05
N ALA A 184 16.83 -16.28 -9.33
CA ALA A 184 16.31 -16.04 -10.67
C ALA A 184 17.02 -14.89 -11.41
N GLY A 185 18.01 -14.20 -10.78
CA GLY A 185 18.76 -13.12 -11.42
C GLY A 185 18.12 -11.74 -11.28
N HIS A 186 17.16 -11.58 -10.36
CA HIS A 186 16.44 -10.34 -10.08
C HIS A 186 16.92 -9.64 -8.78
N GLN A 187 18.24 -9.53 -8.59
CA GLN A 187 18.84 -8.93 -7.38
C GLN A 187 18.48 -7.46 -7.19
N ASP A 188 18.16 -6.75 -8.27
CA ASP A 188 17.83 -5.32 -8.27
C ASP A 188 16.36 -5.04 -7.92
N VAL A 189 15.49 -6.05 -7.83
CA VAL A 189 14.10 -5.89 -7.41
C VAL A 189 14.04 -5.74 -5.89
N ALA A 190 13.55 -4.59 -5.42
CA ALA A 190 13.43 -4.30 -4.01
C ALA A 190 12.19 -4.94 -3.37
N ILE A 191 12.22 -5.12 -2.06
CA ILE A 191 11.11 -5.67 -1.27
C ILE A 191 10.58 -4.59 -0.32
N LEU A 192 9.29 -4.21 -0.49
CA LEU A 192 8.52 -3.44 0.47
C LEU A 192 7.67 -4.39 1.31
N ALA A 193 8.19 -4.82 2.44
CA ALA A 193 7.49 -5.76 3.32
C ALA A 193 6.30 -5.09 4.02
N TYR A 194 5.12 -5.68 3.95
CA TYR A 194 3.97 -5.31 4.79
C TYR A 194 4.19 -5.88 6.21
N ALA A 195 5.31 -5.54 6.81
CA ALA A 195 5.81 -6.10 8.07
C ALA A 195 4.84 -5.91 9.25
N VAL A 196 4.02 -4.85 9.18
CA VAL A 196 3.01 -4.55 10.20
C VAL A 196 1.64 -4.40 9.54
N LYS A 197 0.93 -5.51 9.39
CA LYS A 197 -0.43 -5.52 8.82
C LYS A 197 -1.42 -6.09 9.84
N TYR A 198 -2.25 -5.21 10.37
CA TYR A 198 -3.26 -5.57 11.37
C TYR A 198 -4.52 -6.16 10.75
N ALA A 199 -5.17 -7.07 11.47
CA ALA A 199 -6.51 -7.55 11.16
C ALA A 199 -7.54 -6.43 11.41
N SER A 200 -7.69 -5.54 10.45
CA SER A 200 -8.38 -4.27 10.60
C SER A 200 -9.78 -4.27 10.00
N ALA A 201 -10.73 -3.61 10.68
CA ALA A 201 -12.06 -3.32 10.16
C ALA A 201 -12.05 -2.28 9.01
N PHE A 202 -10.95 -1.54 8.81
CA PHE A 202 -10.80 -0.54 7.76
C PHE A 202 -10.53 -1.13 6.35
N PHE A 203 -10.51 -2.47 6.18
CA PHE A 203 -10.28 -3.10 4.88
C PHE A 203 -11.58 -3.37 4.08
N GLY A 204 -12.75 -2.99 4.60
CA GLY A 204 -14.03 -3.26 3.95
C GLY A 204 -14.08 -2.80 2.47
N PRO A 205 -13.84 -1.51 2.16
CA PRO A 205 -13.90 -1.03 0.78
C PRO A 205 -12.85 -1.64 -0.17
N PHE A 206 -11.68 -2.06 0.34
CA PHE A 206 -10.70 -2.80 -0.45
C PHE A 206 -11.26 -4.14 -0.93
N ARG A 207 -12.02 -4.84 -0.08
CA ARG A 207 -12.66 -6.11 -0.45
C ARG A 207 -13.61 -5.93 -1.64
N ASP A 208 -14.35 -4.82 -1.69
CA ASP A 208 -15.18 -4.47 -2.85
C ASP A 208 -14.32 -4.21 -4.09
N ALA A 209 -13.21 -3.49 -3.92
CA ALA A 209 -12.33 -3.11 -5.03
C ALA A 209 -11.64 -4.32 -5.69
N VAL A 210 -11.34 -5.38 -4.94
CA VAL A 210 -10.74 -6.62 -5.46
C VAL A 210 -11.74 -7.76 -5.62
N GLU A 211 -13.04 -7.51 -5.40
CA GLU A 211 -14.10 -8.54 -5.47
C GLU A 211 -13.78 -9.76 -4.59
N SER A 212 -13.36 -9.51 -3.35
CA SER A 212 -12.90 -10.55 -2.42
C SER A 212 -13.98 -11.59 -2.13
N CYS A 213 -13.60 -12.86 -2.23
CA CYS A 213 -14.45 -14.00 -1.88
C CYS A 213 -14.33 -14.42 -0.40
N LEU A 214 -13.64 -13.62 0.43
CA LEU A 214 -13.35 -13.98 1.82
C LEU A 214 -14.63 -14.16 2.65
N ASP A 215 -14.79 -15.36 3.19
CA ASP A 215 -15.72 -15.66 4.28
C ASP A 215 -14.91 -15.86 5.58
N GLY A 216 -15.33 -15.22 6.66
CA GLY A 216 -14.59 -15.21 7.92
C GLY A 216 -13.63 -14.03 8.07
N ASP A 217 -12.47 -14.29 8.70
CA ASP A 217 -11.47 -13.24 9.00
C ASP A 217 -10.03 -13.74 8.75
N ARG A 218 -9.05 -12.88 8.98
CA ARG A 218 -7.61 -13.12 8.74
C ARG A 218 -6.78 -13.05 10.02
N ARG A 219 -7.41 -13.22 11.21
CA ARG A 219 -6.76 -13.04 12.51
C ARG A 219 -5.73 -14.10 12.84
N THR A 220 -5.71 -15.20 12.10
CA THR A 220 -4.72 -16.27 12.30
C THR A 220 -3.35 -15.93 11.73
N TYR A 221 -3.26 -14.87 10.87
CA TYR A 221 -1.99 -14.45 10.27
C TYR A 221 -1.81 -12.93 10.16
N GLN A 222 -2.85 -12.11 10.28
CA GLN A 222 -2.73 -10.67 10.45
C GLN A 222 -2.69 -10.32 11.93
N GLN A 223 -1.93 -9.28 12.30
CA GLN A 223 -1.65 -8.90 13.67
C GLN A 223 -2.91 -8.45 14.44
N ASP A 224 -2.93 -8.72 15.74
CA ASP A 224 -3.98 -8.22 16.64
C ASP A 224 -3.80 -6.72 16.86
N PRO A 225 -4.85 -5.88 16.65
CA PRO A 225 -4.81 -4.44 16.92
C PRO A 225 -4.37 -4.03 18.34
N ALA A 226 -4.47 -4.94 19.29
CA ALA A 226 -4.03 -4.69 20.68
C ALA A 226 -2.51 -4.76 20.89
N ASN A 227 -1.74 -5.28 19.90
CA ASN A 227 -0.33 -5.62 20.08
C ASN A 227 0.60 -4.72 19.29
N LEU A 228 1.42 -3.92 19.97
CA LEU A 228 2.49 -3.13 19.35
C LEU A 228 3.83 -3.87 19.35
N ARG A 229 4.16 -4.61 20.43
CA ARG A 229 5.48 -5.27 20.55
C ARG A 229 5.67 -6.38 19.53
N GLU A 230 4.60 -7.06 19.14
CA GLU A 230 4.56 -8.04 18.07
C GLU A 230 5.00 -7.38 16.75
N SER A 231 4.46 -6.19 16.44
CA SER A 231 4.82 -5.44 15.24
C SER A 231 6.32 -5.12 15.16
N LEU A 232 6.95 -4.74 16.27
CA LEU A 232 8.39 -4.49 16.29
C LEU A 232 9.20 -5.76 16.07
N ARG A 233 8.70 -6.90 16.56
CA ARG A 233 9.31 -8.21 16.32
C ARG A 233 9.22 -8.61 14.85
N GLU A 234 8.05 -8.47 14.23
CA GLU A 234 7.83 -8.77 12.80
C GLU A 234 8.75 -7.90 11.92
N VAL A 235 8.80 -6.61 12.20
CA VAL A 235 9.70 -5.69 11.48
C VAL A 235 11.16 -6.12 11.57
N ALA A 236 11.62 -6.52 12.78
CA ALA A 236 13.00 -6.99 12.96
C ALA A 236 13.29 -8.28 12.18
N LEU A 237 12.32 -9.20 12.09
CA LEU A 237 12.42 -10.43 11.31
C LEU A 237 12.47 -10.12 9.82
N ASP A 238 11.53 -9.32 9.30
CA ASP A 238 11.45 -8.95 7.87
C ASP A 238 12.72 -8.23 7.39
N VAL A 239 13.27 -7.30 8.21
CA VAL A 239 14.53 -6.62 7.91
C VAL A 239 15.70 -7.62 7.89
N ALA A 240 15.76 -8.53 8.86
CA ALA A 240 16.80 -9.57 8.89
C ALA A 240 16.68 -10.57 7.72
N GLU A 241 15.49 -10.78 7.19
CA GLU A 241 15.19 -11.62 6.03
C GLU A 241 15.49 -10.94 4.70
N GLY A 242 15.73 -9.63 4.68
CA GLY A 242 16.14 -8.88 3.49
C GLY A 242 15.09 -7.90 2.94
N ALA A 243 14.17 -7.41 3.77
CA ALA A 243 13.32 -6.30 3.37
C ALA A 243 14.14 -5.01 3.18
N ASP A 244 13.96 -4.35 2.02
CA ASP A 244 14.58 -3.06 1.73
C ASP A 244 13.80 -1.89 2.33
N MET A 245 12.49 -2.07 2.50
CA MET A 245 11.54 -1.12 3.08
C MET A 245 10.50 -1.89 3.90
N VAL A 246 9.96 -1.27 4.95
CA VAL A 246 8.89 -1.85 5.78
C VAL A 246 7.65 -0.96 5.79
N MET A 247 6.47 -1.56 5.93
CA MET A 247 5.20 -0.85 5.89
C MET A 247 4.34 -1.14 7.11
N VAL A 248 3.68 -0.09 7.63
CA VAL A 248 2.59 -0.17 8.61
C VAL A 248 1.25 0.00 7.90
N LYS A 249 0.32 -0.92 8.09
CA LYS A 249 -1.02 -0.94 7.48
C LYS A 249 -2.08 -1.39 8.50
N PRO A 250 -3.11 -0.59 8.78
CA PRO A 250 -3.42 0.77 8.32
C PRO A 250 -2.51 1.88 8.87
N ALA A 251 -2.72 3.15 8.44
CA ALA A 251 -1.91 4.29 8.85
C ALA A 251 -2.49 5.06 10.04
N LEU A 252 -3.65 5.73 9.87
CA LEU A 252 -4.16 6.72 10.84
C LEU A 252 -4.43 6.15 12.24
N PRO A 253 -5.04 4.95 12.40
CA PRO A 253 -5.26 4.36 13.72
C PRO A 253 -3.99 3.86 14.40
N TYR A 254 -2.84 3.83 13.68
CA TYR A 254 -1.58 3.22 14.09
C TYR A 254 -0.39 4.17 13.95
N LEU A 255 -0.60 5.51 14.10
CA LEU A 255 0.50 6.48 14.04
C LEU A 255 1.53 6.30 15.14
N ASP A 256 1.13 5.78 16.29
CA ASP A 256 2.01 5.36 17.39
C ASP A 256 2.91 4.19 16.96
N VAL A 257 2.36 3.22 16.23
CA VAL A 257 3.12 2.09 15.68
C VAL A 257 4.09 2.57 14.60
N VAL A 258 3.65 3.47 13.69
CA VAL A 258 4.54 4.09 12.70
C VAL A 258 5.73 4.77 13.39
N ALA A 259 5.47 5.53 14.46
CA ALA A 259 6.53 6.21 15.20
C ALA A 259 7.48 5.23 15.89
N ALA A 260 6.94 4.17 16.48
CA ALA A 260 7.75 3.13 17.13
C ALA A 260 8.62 2.37 16.11
N VAL A 261 8.06 1.95 14.97
CA VAL A 261 8.81 1.29 13.89
C VAL A 261 9.92 2.21 13.37
N ARG A 262 9.61 3.49 13.11
CA ARG A 262 10.60 4.45 12.62
C ARG A 262 11.78 4.64 13.57
N ALA A 263 11.57 4.48 14.87
CA ALA A 263 12.63 4.59 15.87
C ALA A 263 13.56 3.36 15.92
N GLU A 264 13.09 2.21 15.42
CA GLU A 264 13.80 0.91 15.54
C GLU A 264 14.53 0.50 14.27
N VAL A 265 14.23 1.12 13.09
CA VAL A 265 14.78 0.69 11.81
C VAL A 265 15.59 1.78 11.10
N ASP A 266 16.60 1.34 10.34
CA ASP A 266 17.39 2.20 9.44
C ASP A 266 16.87 2.18 7.99
N VAL A 267 15.97 1.23 7.64
CA VAL A 267 15.34 1.15 6.33
C VAL A 267 14.17 2.16 6.21
N PRO A 268 13.77 2.57 4.99
CA PRO A 268 12.61 3.42 4.80
C PRO A 268 11.33 2.80 5.36
N VAL A 269 10.51 3.64 6.02
CA VAL A 269 9.20 3.26 6.56
C VAL A 269 8.10 3.79 5.67
N ALA A 270 7.23 2.91 5.20
CA ALA A 270 6.00 3.23 4.51
C ALA A 270 4.79 3.13 5.45
N ALA A 271 3.72 3.82 5.12
CA ALA A 271 2.42 3.64 5.76
C ALA A 271 1.31 3.63 4.70
N TYR A 272 0.32 2.76 4.88
CA TYR A 272 -0.80 2.67 3.97
C TYR A 272 -2.06 3.29 4.58
N GLN A 273 -2.46 4.46 4.05
CA GLN A 273 -3.77 5.03 4.31
C GLN A 273 -4.81 4.24 3.52
N VAL A 274 -5.43 3.28 4.21
CA VAL A 274 -6.24 2.24 3.57
C VAL A 274 -7.62 2.71 3.13
N SER A 275 -8.30 1.83 2.40
CA SER A 275 -9.61 2.10 1.78
C SER A 275 -10.69 2.58 2.76
N GLY A 276 -10.75 2.03 3.97
CA GLY A 276 -11.70 2.48 5.00
C GLY A 276 -11.36 3.85 5.57
N GLU A 277 -10.09 4.21 5.68
CA GLU A 277 -9.66 5.55 6.09
C GLU A 277 -10.03 6.58 5.02
N TYR A 278 -9.81 6.25 3.75
CA TYR A 278 -10.24 7.03 2.59
C TYR A 278 -11.76 7.21 2.58
N ALA A 279 -12.52 6.12 2.60
CA ALA A 279 -13.98 6.13 2.53
C ALA A 279 -14.62 6.90 3.70
N MET A 280 -14.05 6.82 4.90
CA MET A 280 -14.52 7.54 6.08
C MET A 280 -14.44 9.05 5.87
N VAL A 281 -13.34 9.57 5.32
CA VAL A 281 -13.16 10.99 5.02
C VAL A 281 -14.08 11.42 3.89
N GLU A 282 -14.18 10.65 2.80
CA GLU A 282 -15.07 10.94 1.68
C GLU A 282 -16.55 11.01 2.13
N ALA A 283 -16.99 10.06 2.95
CA ALA A 283 -18.35 10.04 3.49
C ALA A 283 -18.64 11.26 4.38
N ALA A 284 -17.72 11.62 5.28
CA ALA A 284 -17.89 12.79 6.14
C ALA A 284 -17.87 14.11 5.34
N ALA A 285 -17.03 14.20 4.32
CA ALA A 285 -16.95 15.36 3.44
C ALA A 285 -18.22 15.51 2.58
N ALA A 286 -18.74 14.42 2.03
CA ALA A 286 -19.99 14.41 1.26
C ALA A 286 -21.19 14.91 2.07
N ASN A 287 -21.19 14.72 3.39
CA ASN A 287 -22.19 15.25 4.31
C ASN A 287 -21.90 16.69 4.78
N GLY A 288 -20.80 17.31 4.33
CA GLY A 288 -20.43 18.68 4.74
C GLY A 288 -19.94 18.81 6.18
N TRP A 289 -19.58 17.72 6.84
CA TRP A 289 -19.14 17.72 8.24
C TRP A 289 -17.66 18.11 8.41
N ILE A 290 -16.86 17.91 7.37
CA ILE A 290 -15.43 18.22 7.34
C ILE A 290 -15.05 18.88 6.01
N ASP A 291 -13.97 19.67 6.03
CA ASP A 291 -13.32 20.22 4.83
C ASP A 291 -12.42 19.12 4.22
N ARG A 292 -12.81 18.59 3.08
CA ARG A 292 -12.19 17.44 2.44
C ARG A 292 -10.71 17.66 2.11
N GLU A 293 -10.39 18.76 1.43
CA GLU A 293 -8.99 19.05 1.03
C GLU A 293 -8.09 19.23 2.25
N ARG A 294 -8.58 19.95 3.25
CA ARG A 294 -7.82 20.17 4.49
C ARG A 294 -7.59 18.90 5.27
N VAL A 295 -8.59 18.03 5.40
CA VAL A 295 -8.45 16.75 6.11
C VAL A 295 -7.53 15.80 5.34
N MET A 296 -7.61 15.77 4.00
CA MET A 296 -6.67 15.03 3.16
C MET A 296 -5.22 15.44 3.48
N LEU A 297 -4.88 16.72 3.39
CA LEU A 297 -3.53 17.20 3.65
C LEU A 297 -3.11 17.06 5.12
N GLU A 298 -4.04 17.20 6.06
CA GLU A 298 -3.77 17.04 7.50
C GLU A 298 -3.45 15.58 7.84
N THR A 299 -4.19 14.62 7.27
CA THR A 299 -3.94 13.20 7.49
C THR A 299 -2.60 12.75 6.90
N LEU A 300 -2.29 13.15 5.67
CA LEU A 300 -0.98 12.88 5.04
C LEU A 300 0.17 13.49 5.85
N THR A 301 0.01 14.73 6.32
CA THR A 301 0.99 15.39 7.20
C THR A 301 1.14 14.63 8.52
N SER A 302 0.05 14.11 9.08
CA SER A 302 0.09 13.35 10.33
C SER A 302 0.85 12.03 10.18
N ILE A 303 0.63 11.32 9.07
CA ILE A 303 1.35 10.08 8.73
C ILE A 303 2.85 10.39 8.53
N ARG A 304 3.18 11.45 7.78
CA ARG A 304 4.56 11.89 7.57
C ARG A 304 5.24 12.27 8.87
N ARG A 305 4.55 13.02 9.73
CA ARG A 305 5.05 13.45 11.05
C ARG A 305 5.28 12.27 12.00
N ALA A 306 4.49 11.21 11.90
CA ALA A 306 4.72 9.98 12.65
C ALA A 306 6.00 9.24 12.22
N GLY A 307 6.53 9.52 11.02
CA GLY A 307 7.82 8.99 10.57
C GLY A 307 7.78 8.23 9.24
N ALA A 308 6.62 8.02 8.63
CA ALA A 308 6.53 7.41 7.31
C ALA A 308 7.16 8.31 6.25
N GLN A 309 8.05 7.74 5.45
CA GLN A 309 8.71 8.42 4.33
C GLN A 309 7.95 8.20 3.03
N ILE A 310 7.21 7.09 2.93
CA ILE A 310 6.43 6.67 1.78
C ILE A 310 4.98 6.50 2.26
N ILE A 311 4.02 7.08 1.53
CA ILE A 311 2.61 7.04 1.92
C ILE A 311 1.79 6.49 0.76
N LEU A 312 1.23 5.30 0.93
CA LEU A 312 0.26 4.76 -0.02
C LEU A 312 -1.09 5.40 0.28
N THR A 313 -1.69 6.04 -0.71
CA THR A 313 -2.99 6.71 -0.57
C THR A 313 -3.73 6.80 -1.90
N TYR A 314 -5.03 6.62 -1.88
CA TYR A 314 -5.89 6.77 -3.05
C TYR A 314 -6.02 8.24 -3.51
N TRP A 315 -5.64 9.20 -2.67
CA TRP A 315 -5.58 10.62 -3.02
C TRP A 315 -4.26 11.04 -3.67
N ALA A 316 -3.35 10.14 -3.99
CA ALA A 316 -1.97 10.49 -4.36
C ALA A 316 -1.90 11.54 -5.48
N VAL A 317 -2.65 11.40 -6.58
CA VAL A 317 -2.67 12.35 -7.70
C VAL A 317 -3.29 13.68 -7.31
N GLU A 318 -4.43 13.65 -6.63
CA GLU A 318 -5.12 14.87 -6.18
C GLU A 318 -4.29 15.65 -5.15
N ALA A 319 -3.78 14.95 -4.14
CA ALA A 319 -2.92 15.54 -3.12
C ALA A 319 -1.65 16.13 -3.72
N ALA A 320 -1.04 15.47 -4.71
CA ALA A 320 0.12 15.99 -5.43
C ALA A 320 -0.17 17.33 -6.13
N GLY A 321 -1.38 17.48 -6.70
CA GLY A 321 -1.84 18.76 -7.27
C GLY A 321 -1.92 19.86 -6.21
N LEU A 322 -2.59 19.58 -5.08
CA LEU A 322 -2.73 20.55 -3.97
C LEU A 322 -1.38 20.95 -3.36
N LEU A 323 -0.45 20.00 -3.21
CA LEU A 323 0.89 20.24 -2.67
C LEU A 323 1.73 21.15 -3.59
N ARG A 324 1.61 21.01 -4.91
CA ARG A 324 2.30 21.89 -5.89
C ARG A 324 1.76 23.30 -5.86
N ASP A 325 0.45 23.48 -5.65
CA ASP A 325 -0.19 24.80 -5.56
C ASP A 325 0.13 25.55 -4.27
N GLY A 326 0.92 24.96 -3.37
CA GLY A 326 1.38 25.58 -2.11
C GLY A 326 0.30 25.64 -1.03
N ARG A 327 -0.68 24.75 -1.11
CA ARG A 327 -1.74 24.59 -0.09
C ARG A 327 -1.31 23.74 1.08
#